data_9dccdb97d8c96a569db9ed5a48549d00
#
_entry.id   9dccdb97d8c96a569db9ed5a48549d00
#
_cell.length_a   1.000
_cell.length_b   1.000
_cell.length_c   1.000
_cell.angle_alpha   90.00
_cell.angle_beta   90.00
_cell.angle_gamma   90.00
#
_symmetry.space_group_name_H-M   'P 1'
#
loop_
_entity.id
_entity.type
_entity.pdbx_description
1 polymer ?
#
loop_
_entity_poly.entity_id
_entity_poly.type
_entity_poly.pdbx_seq_one_letter_code
_entity_poly.pdbx_strand_id
1 'polypeptide(L)'
;MILAARAYGYDKVMRQDPTLSLLEPTALKRQIRDWSEELGFTGLGVANTDLTLAGQRLGKWLDAGQHGDMSFMVAHGNKRTHPAQLLLGTMGIISVRLNYFPGTGLSAATALALPDTAYVARYALGRDYHRLMRRRLQQLADRITTVTGPFRYRAFVDSAPVMEKPLA
;
A
#
# COMPACT_ATOMS: atom_id res chain seq x y z
N MET A 1 1.34 -1.34 -0.65
CA MET A 1 0.39 -0.38 -1.25
C MET A 1 0.82 -0.01 -2.66
N ILE A 2 -0.11 0.12 -3.57
CA ILE A 2 0.13 0.56 -4.96
C ILE A 2 -0.66 1.84 -5.18
N LEU A 3 0.03 2.92 -5.58
CA LEU A 3 -0.63 4.08 -6.16
C LEU A 3 -0.77 3.85 -7.67
N ALA A 4 -1.99 3.96 -8.18
CA ALA A 4 -2.28 3.77 -9.59
C ALA A 4 -2.73 5.10 -10.21
N ALA A 5 -2.11 5.47 -11.32
CA ALA A 5 -2.43 6.66 -12.08
C ALA A 5 -2.79 6.27 -13.52
N ARG A 6 -3.71 7.05 -14.13
CA ARG A 6 -4.09 6.88 -15.52
C ARG A 6 -2.87 7.09 -16.43
N ALA A 7 -2.66 6.20 -17.41
CA ALA A 7 -1.60 6.38 -18.37
C ALA A 7 -1.90 7.59 -19.27
N TYR A 8 -0.88 8.36 -19.59
CA TYR A 8 -0.99 9.44 -20.59
C TYR A 8 -1.36 8.82 -21.94
N GLY A 9 -2.51 9.23 -22.51
CA GLY A 9 -3.02 8.62 -23.76
C GLY A 9 -3.98 7.45 -23.56
N TYR A 10 -4.33 7.05 -22.35
CA TYR A 10 -5.27 5.98 -22.03
C TYR A 10 -6.59 6.10 -22.79
N ASP A 11 -7.16 7.31 -22.89
CA ASP A 11 -8.41 7.56 -23.62
C ASP A 11 -8.30 7.25 -25.13
N LYS A 12 -7.10 7.40 -25.71
CA LYS A 12 -6.88 7.11 -27.14
C LYS A 12 -6.77 5.60 -27.41
N VAL A 13 -6.15 4.87 -26.48
CA VAL A 13 -6.01 3.40 -26.54
C VAL A 13 -7.35 2.71 -26.28
N MET A 14 -8.10 3.16 -25.27
CA MET A 14 -9.40 2.57 -24.90
C MET A 14 -10.49 2.79 -25.97
N ARG A 15 -10.38 3.84 -26.79
CA ARG A 15 -11.32 4.05 -27.91
C ARG A 15 -11.04 3.11 -29.11
N GLN A 16 -9.87 2.47 -29.14
CA GLN A 16 -9.47 1.59 -30.25
C GLN A 16 -9.68 0.09 -29.94
N ASP A 17 -9.86 -0.29 -28.66
CA ASP A 17 -10.11 -1.67 -28.26
C ASP A 17 -11.35 -1.77 -27.38
N PRO A 18 -12.52 -2.07 -27.98
CA PRO A 18 -13.78 -2.21 -27.26
C PRO A 18 -13.80 -3.35 -26.23
N THR A 19 -12.87 -4.32 -26.31
CA THR A 19 -12.80 -5.44 -25.35
C THR A 19 -12.27 -5.01 -23.99
N LEU A 20 -11.44 -3.97 -23.92
CA LEU A 20 -10.95 -3.40 -22.65
C LEU A 20 -12.02 -2.55 -21.93
N SER A 21 -13.03 -2.09 -22.64
CA SER A 21 -14.17 -1.34 -22.10
C SER A 21 -15.20 -2.22 -21.36
N LEU A 22 -15.06 -3.55 -21.42
CA LEU A 22 -16.07 -4.49 -20.93
C LEU A 22 -15.79 -5.02 -19.52
N LEU A 23 -14.68 -4.63 -18.88
CA LEU A 23 -14.43 -5.05 -17.50
C LEU A 23 -15.25 -4.18 -16.54
N GLU A 24 -16.40 -4.71 -16.13
CA GLU A 24 -17.17 -4.14 -15.05
C GLU A 24 -16.24 -3.89 -13.82
N PRO A 25 -16.24 -2.68 -13.25
CA PRO A 25 -15.32 -2.34 -12.13
C PRO A 25 -15.39 -3.33 -10.97
N THR A 26 -16.57 -3.90 -10.72
CA THR A 26 -16.78 -4.90 -9.68
C THR A 26 -16.11 -6.23 -10.00
N ALA A 27 -16.15 -6.66 -11.25
CA ALA A 27 -15.49 -7.87 -11.70
C ALA A 27 -13.96 -7.72 -11.64
N LEU A 28 -13.43 -6.60 -12.10
CA LEU A 28 -12.01 -6.30 -12.01
C LEU A 28 -11.53 -6.27 -10.56
N LYS A 29 -12.27 -5.62 -9.65
CA LYS A 29 -11.93 -5.58 -8.23
C LYS A 29 -11.88 -6.97 -7.60
N ARG A 30 -12.80 -7.86 -7.98
CA ARG A 30 -12.81 -9.26 -7.55
C ARG A 30 -11.57 -9.98 -8.05
N GLN A 31 -11.27 -9.87 -9.32
CA GLN A 31 -10.11 -10.50 -9.95
C GLN A 31 -8.77 -10.02 -9.33
N ILE A 32 -8.65 -8.73 -9.02
CA ILE A 32 -7.46 -8.19 -8.33
C ILE A 32 -7.35 -8.80 -6.92
N ARG A 33 -8.48 -9.02 -6.24
CA ARG A 33 -8.48 -9.68 -4.93
C ARG A 33 -7.99 -11.12 -5.03
N ASP A 34 -8.53 -11.89 -5.97
CA ASP A 34 -8.13 -13.30 -6.20
C ASP A 34 -6.63 -13.38 -6.48
N TRP A 35 -6.11 -12.54 -7.35
CA TRP A 35 -4.67 -12.46 -7.62
C TRP A 35 -3.85 -12.07 -6.39
N SER A 36 -4.36 -11.17 -5.54
CA SER A 36 -3.66 -10.79 -4.32
C SER A 36 -3.57 -11.94 -3.34
N GLU A 37 -4.61 -12.76 -3.22
CA GLU A 37 -4.64 -13.97 -2.40
C GLU A 37 -3.67 -15.04 -2.93
N GLU A 38 -3.64 -15.28 -4.24
CA GLU A 38 -2.66 -16.17 -4.88
C GLU A 38 -1.20 -15.72 -4.63
N LEU A 39 -0.97 -14.40 -4.56
CA LEU A 39 0.32 -13.82 -4.20
C LEU A 39 0.61 -13.87 -2.69
N GLY A 40 -0.31 -14.44 -1.89
CA GLY A 40 -0.18 -14.66 -0.46
C GLY A 40 -0.48 -13.42 0.40
N PHE A 41 -1.19 -12.42 -0.14
CA PHE A 41 -1.75 -11.36 0.68
C PHE A 41 -3.03 -11.85 1.37
N THR A 42 -3.29 -11.35 2.58
CA THR A 42 -4.43 -11.76 3.42
C THR A 42 -5.56 -10.73 3.45
N GLY A 43 -5.43 -9.67 2.71
CA GLY A 43 -6.46 -8.64 2.56
C GLY A 43 -6.10 -7.64 1.50
N LEU A 44 -7.14 -7.07 0.84
CA LEU A 44 -7.01 -6.05 -0.16
C LEU A 44 -8.13 -5.02 0.00
N GLY A 45 -7.75 -3.75 0.00
CA GLY A 45 -8.63 -2.58 -0.05
C GLY A 45 -8.33 -1.72 -1.26
N VAL A 46 -9.36 -1.02 -1.75
CA VAL A 46 -9.22 0.01 -2.79
C VAL A 46 -9.79 1.31 -2.25
N ALA A 47 -8.98 2.34 -2.20
CA ALA A 47 -9.35 3.66 -1.71
C ALA A 47 -9.21 4.72 -2.80
N ASN A 48 -9.96 5.82 -2.65
CA ASN A 48 -9.73 7.04 -3.41
C ASN A 48 -8.52 7.81 -2.84
N THR A 49 -8.26 8.98 -3.38
CA THR A 49 -7.13 9.83 -2.99
C THR A 49 -7.49 10.95 -2.02
N ASP A 50 -8.73 11.00 -1.55
CA ASP A 50 -9.19 12.04 -0.63
C ASP A 50 -8.71 11.75 0.79
N LEU A 51 -7.72 12.51 1.21
CA LEU A 51 -7.15 12.49 2.55
C LEU A 51 -7.39 13.78 3.33
N THR A 52 -8.39 14.56 2.95
CA THR A 52 -8.66 15.89 3.53
C THR A 52 -8.76 15.83 5.05
N LEU A 53 -9.64 14.98 5.58
CA LEU A 53 -9.82 14.85 7.03
C LEU A 53 -8.57 14.29 7.73
N ALA A 54 -7.92 13.31 7.13
CA ALA A 54 -6.70 12.73 7.67
C ALA A 54 -5.56 13.75 7.69
N GLY A 55 -5.45 14.56 6.64
CA GLY A 55 -4.50 15.68 6.55
C GLY A 55 -4.71 16.72 7.61
N GLN A 56 -5.95 17.14 7.84
CA GLN A 56 -6.28 18.09 8.91
C GLN A 56 -5.90 17.57 10.31
N ARG A 57 -6.15 16.29 10.58
CA ARG A 57 -5.75 15.64 11.85
C ARG A 57 -4.23 15.58 11.99
N LEU A 58 -3.53 15.23 10.92
CA LEU A 58 -2.07 15.22 10.90
C LEU A 58 -1.51 16.63 11.17
N GLY A 59 -2.06 17.66 10.52
CA GLY A 59 -1.64 19.05 10.77
C GLY A 59 -1.77 19.44 12.23
N LYS A 60 -2.94 19.25 12.84
CA LYS A 60 -3.16 19.52 14.27
C LYS A 60 -2.19 18.77 15.18
N TRP A 61 -1.88 17.51 14.86
CA TRP A 61 -0.95 16.69 15.62
C TRP A 61 0.50 17.20 15.51
N LEU A 62 0.90 17.65 14.32
CA LEU A 62 2.20 18.28 14.08
C LEU A 62 2.33 19.62 14.77
N ASP A 63 1.30 20.48 14.65
CA ASP A 63 1.26 21.83 15.27
C ASP A 63 1.34 21.74 16.80
N ALA A 64 0.77 20.70 17.38
CA ALA A 64 0.86 20.40 18.81
C ALA A 64 2.19 19.79 19.25
N GLY A 65 3.16 19.62 18.36
CA GLY A 65 4.48 19.04 18.67
C GLY A 65 4.45 17.55 19.07
N GLN A 66 3.31 16.86 18.85
CA GLN A 66 3.14 15.48 19.31
C GLN A 66 4.02 14.45 18.58
N HIS A 67 4.69 14.87 17.51
CA HIS A 67 5.66 14.05 16.79
C HIS A 67 7.02 13.93 17.49
N GLY A 68 7.27 14.73 18.54
CA GLY A 68 8.55 14.72 19.26
C GLY A 68 9.75 14.86 18.31
N ASP A 69 10.74 14.00 18.47
CA ASP A 69 11.97 14.00 17.64
C ASP A 69 11.80 13.34 16.25
N MET A 70 10.58 12.93 15.88
CA MET A 70 10.32 12.32 14.56
C MET A 70 10.27 13.37 13.44
N SER A 71 11.41 14.02 13.18
CA SER A 71 11.55 15.08 12.17
C SER A 71 11.11 14.65 10.76
N PHE A 72 11.21 13.35 10.43
CA PHE A 72 10.74 12.80 9.17
C PHE A 72 9.22 12.96 8.96
N MET A 73 8.44 13.16 10.03
CA MET A 73 7.00 13.43 9.93
C MET A 73 6.71 14.79 9.29
N VAL A 74 7.57 15.77 9.51
CA VAL A 74 7.47 17.12 8.95
C VAL A 74 8.16 17.24 7.60
N ALA A 75 9.24 16.49 7.38
CA ALA A 75 10.22 16.70 6.29
C ALA A 75 9.65 16.60 4.86
N HIS A 76 8.51 15.98 4.66
CA HIS A 76 7.95 15.73 3.32
C HIS A 76 6.77 16.65 2.95
N GLY A 77 6.48 17.65 3.76
CA GLY A 77 5.37 18.60 3.52
C GLY A 77 4.05 17.86 3.22
N ASN A 78 3.35 18.30 2.20
CA ASN A 78 2.03 17.78 1.85
C ASN A 78 2.02 16.41 1.13
N LYS A 79 3.18 15.80 0.85
CA LYS A 79 3.22 14.53 0.12
C LYS A 79 2.43 13.41 0.78
N ARG A 80 2.37 13.40 2.12
CA ARG A 80 1.61 12.39 2.89
C ARG A 80 0.11 12.45 2.63
N THR A 81 -0.41 13.65 2.43
CA THR A 81 -1.84 13.94 2.28
C THR A 81 -2.27 14.13 0.82
N HIS A 82 -1.30 14.17 -0.11
CA HIS A 82 -1.54 14.39 -1.52
C HIS A 82 -0.85 13.31 -2.36
N PRO A 83 -1.47 12.15 -2.53
CA PRO A 83 -0.89 11.03 -3.31
C PRO A 83 -0.44 11.42 -4.73
N ALA A 84 -1.10 12.39 -5.34
CA ALA A 84 -0.72 12.92 -6.66
C ALA A 84 0.67 13.59 -6.68
N GLN A 85 1.21 14.03 -5.53
CA GLN A 85 2.58 14.52 -5.45
C GLN A 85 3.63 13.40 -5.44
N LEU A 86 3.22 12.17 -5.15
CA LEU A 86 4.09 11.00 -5.22
C LEU A 86 4.05 10.35 -6.60
N LEU A 87 2.90 10.37 -7.23
CA LEU A 87 2.68 9.90 -8.58
C LEU A 87 1.62 10.77 -9.25
N LEU A 88 2.04 11.62 -10.18
CA LEU A 88 1.14 12.53 -10.88
C LEU A 88 0.02 11.77 -11.60
N GLY A 89 -1.23 12.24 -11.40
CA GLY A 89 -2.42 11.62 -11.98
C GLY A 89 -2.92 10.39 -11.21
N THR A 90 -2.51 10.21 -9.95
CA THR A 90 -3.05 9.13 -9.09
C THR A 90 -4.56 9.24 -8.98
N MET A 91 -5.25 8.18 -9.37
CA MET A 91 -6.72 8.07 -9.34
C MET A 91 -7.22 7.15 -8.24
N GLY A 92 -6.41 6.19 -7.81
CA GLY A 92 -6.80 5.21 -6.81
C GLY A 92 -5.58 4.58 -6.14
N ILE A 93 -5.85 3.94 -5.02
CA ILE A 93 -4.85 3.31 -4.20
C ILE A 93 -5.32 1.91 -3.87
N ILE A 94 -4.46 0.93 -4.14
CA ILE A 94 -4.68 -0.46 -3.74
C ILE A 94 -3.80 -0.72 -2.53
N SER A 95 -4.42 -1.04 -1.40
CA SER A 95 -3.74 -1.44 -0.18
C SER A 95 -3.85 -2.94 0.01
N VAL A 96 -2.76 -3.59 0.39
CA VAL A 96 -2.72 -5.02 0.67
C VAL A 96 -2.13 -5.28 2.05
N ARG A 97 -2.52 -6.37 2.66
CA ARG A 97 -2.04 -6.82 3.95
C ARG A 97 -1.35 -8.18 3.82
N LEU A 98 -0.18 -8.30 4.40
CA LEU A 98 0.54 -9.58 4.52
C LEU A 98 0.58 -9.99 5.98
N ASN A 99 0.18 -11.21 6.29
CA ASN A 99 0.31 -11.77 7.64
C ASN A 99 1.77 -12.19 7.89
N TYR A 100 2.34 -11.71 8.98
CA TYR A 100 3.69 -12.06 9.43
C TYR A 100 3.70 -12.97 10.68
N PHE A 101 2.53 -13.36 11.18
CA PHE A 101 2.42 -14.23 12.35
C PHE A 101 2.42 -15.69 11.93
N PRO A 102 3.52 -16.44 12.16
CA PRO A 102 3.64 -17.83 11.69
C PRO A 102 2.78 -18.83 12.50
N GLY A 103 2.15 -18.40 13.59
CA GLY A 103 1.39 -19.30 14.47
C GLY A 103 2.24 -20.26 15.31
N THR A 104 3.56 -20.26 15.12
CA THR A 104 4.51 -21.14 15.81
C THR A 104 5.50 -20.33 16.65
N GLY A 105 6.15 -20.99 17.60
CA GLY A 105 7.11 -20.38 18.52
C GLY A 105 6.52 -19.94 19.84
N LEU A 106 7.37 -19.43 20.72
CA LEU A 106 6.99 -18.97 22.08
C LEU A 106 6.02 -17.79 22.00
N SER A 107 5.07 -17.74 22.92
CA SER A 107 4.25 -16.54 23.10
C SER A 107 5.12 -15.35 23.51
N ALA A 108 4.64 -14.13 23.24
CA ALA A 108 5.35 -12.94 23.69
C ALA A 108 5.54 -12.92 25.21
N ALA A 109 4.51 -13.30 25.96
CA ALA A 109 4.57 -13.38 27.42
C ALA A 109 5.63 -14.40 27.89
N THR A 110 5.68 -15.58 27.28
CA THR A 110 6.68 -16.59 27.60
C THR A 110 8.09 -16.12 27.27
N ALA A 111 8.30 -15.51 26.09
CA ALA A 111 9.61 -15.02 25.69
C ALA A 111 10.11 -13.88 26.61
N LEU A 112 9.22 -12.97 27.01
CA LEU A 112 9.54 -11.86 27.91
C LEU A 112 9.83 -12.34 29.35
N ALA A 113 9.34 -13.50 29.75
CA ALA A 113 9.60 -14.07 31.07
C ALA A 113 10.95 -14.79 31.16
N LEU A 114 11.65 -15.01 30.03
CA LEU A 114 12.97 -15.65 30.01
C LEU A 114 14.07 -14.61 30.27
N PRO A 115 14.84 -14.72 31.36
CA PRO A 115 15.78 -13.68 31.77
C PRO A 115 16.97 -13.50 30.80
N ASP A 116 17.36 -14.57 30.11
CA ASP A 116 18.53 -14.62 29.25
C ASP A 116 18.18 -14.49 27.76
N THR A 117 16.93 -14.09 27.44
CA THR A 117 16.44 -14.05 26.06
C THR A 117 15.96 -12.66 25.70
N ALA A 118 16.50 -12.08 24.63
CA ALA A 118 15.98 -10.85 24.07
C ALA A 118 14.67 -11.11 23.31
N TYR A 119 13.66 -10.28 23.53
CA TYR A 119 12.43 -10.31 22.74
C TYR A 119 12.57 -9.46 21.49
N VAL A 120 12.50 -10.09 20.33
CA VAL A 120 12.51 -9.41 19.03
C VAL A 120 11.10 -9.40 18.46
N ALA A 121 10.65 -8.25 17.95
CA ALA A 121 9.35 -8.12 17.33
C ALA A 121 9.20 -9.10 16.16
N ARG A 122 8.06 -9.78 16.07
CA ARG A 122 7.86 -10.90 15.12
C ARG A 122 8.03 -10.49 13.67
N TYR A 123 7.66 -9.28 13.29
CA TYR A 123 7.85 -8.78 11.92
C TYR A 123 9.33 -8.66 11.52
N ALA A 124 10.21 -8.51 12.52
CA ALA A 124 11.66 -8.38 12.32
C ALA A 124 12.38 -9.74 12.26
N LEU A 125 11.67 -10.82 12.55
CA LEU A 125 12.24 -12.17 12.47
C LEU A 125 12.27 -12.65 11.01
N GLY A 126 13.39 -13.22 10.59
CA GLY A 126 13.56 -13.83 9.29
C GLY A 126 14.12 -12.89 8.23
N ARG A 127 13.65 -13.05 6.99
CA ARG A 127 14.14 -12.27 5.86
C ARG A 127 13.43 -10.92 5.75
N ASP A 128 14.10 -9.95 5.15
CA ASP A 128 13.56 -8.62 4.85
C ASP A 128 12.25 -8.70 4.04
N TYR A 129 11.14 -8.41 4.71
CA TYR A 129 9.80 -8.46 4.12
C TYR A 129 9.58 -7.36 3.08
N HIS A 130 10.33 -6.26 3.10
CA HIS A 130 10.19 -5.18 2.13
C HIS A 130 10.45 -5.67 0.70
N ARG A 131 11.48 -6.50 0.52
CA ARG A 131 11.80 -7.09 -0.79
C ARG A 131 10.71 -8.05 -1.25
N LEU A 132 10.20 -8.87 -0.34
CA LEU A 132 9.13 -9.81 -0.63
C LEU A 132 7.86 -9.07 -1.05
N MET A 133 7.42 -8.10 -0.27
CA MET A 133 6.20 -7.34 -0.54
C MET A 133 6.32 -6.52 -1.83
N ARG A 134 7.44 -5.83 -2.06
CA ARG A 134 7.66 -5.10 -3.33
C ARG A 134 7.54 -6.00 -4.54
N ARG A 135 8.18 -7.18 -4.50
CA ARG A 135 8.10 -8.14 -5.62
C ARG A 135 6.66 -8.59 -5.85
N ARG A 136 5.91 -8.93 -4.80
CA ARG A 136 4.51 -9.33 -4.92
C ARG A 136 3.61 -8.21 -5.41
N LEU A 137 3.82 -6.99 -4.94
CA LEU A 137 3.10 -5.79 -5.43
C LEU A 137 3.38 -5.53 -6.91
N GLN A 138 4.64 -5.71 -7.35
CA GLN A 138 5.00 -5.64 -8.76
C GLN A 138 4.25 -6.69 -9.57
N GLN A 139 4.27 -7.95 -9.15
CA GLN A 139 3.56 -9.03 -9.82
C GLN A 139 2.04 -8.77 -9.89
N LEU A 140 1.45 -8.17 -8.84
CA LEU A 140 0.05 -7.78 -8.86
C LEU A 140 -0.22 -6.69 -9.90
N ALA A 141 0.64 -5.65 -9.96
CA ALA A 141 0.52 -4.58 -10.94
C ALA A 141 0.71 -5.10 -12.37
N ASP A 142 1.62 -6.03 -12.60
CA ASP A 142 1.85 -6.65 -13.91
C ASP A 142 0.59 -7.43 -14.37
N ARG A 143 -0.04 -8.20 -13.47
CA ARG A 143 -1.31 -8.89 -13.76
C ARG A 143 -2.45 -7.91 -14.08
N ILE A 144 -2.56 -6.81 -13.33
CA ILE A 144 -3.53 -5.76 -13.63
C ILE A 144 -3.27 -5.20 -15.03
N THR A 145 -2.03 -4.91 -15.36
CA THR A 145 -1.63 -4.37 -16.67
C THR A 145 -2.06 -5.28 -17.82
N THR A 146 -2.00 -6.60 -17.66
CA THR A 146 -2.40 -7.55 -18.73
C THR A 146 -3.87 -7.45 -19.10
N VAL A 147 -4.74 -7.03 -18.19
CA VAL A 147 -6.20 -6.96 -18.44
C VAL A 147 -6.72 -5.54 -18.62
N THR A 148 -6.02 -4.54 -18.08
CA THR A 148 -6.45 -3.13 -18.17
C THR A 148 -5.67 -2.33 -19.22
N GLY A 149 -4.64 -2.92 -19.80
CA GLY A 149 -3.64 -2.18 -20.57
C GLY A 149 -2.65 -1.41 -19.66
N PRO A 150 -1.65 -0.74 -20.25
CA PRO A 150 -0.59 -0.09 -19.49
C PRO A 150 -1.12 1.09 -18.67
N PHE A 151 -0.73 1.15 -17.40
CA PHE A 151 -0.99 2.26 -16.50
C PHE A 151 0.28 2.60 -15.70
N ARG A 152 0.35 3.82 -15.18
CA ARG A 152 1.43 4.21 -14.29
C ARG A 152 1.11 3.78 -12.87
N TYR A 153 2.07 3.22 -12.17
CA TYR A 153 1.93 2.86 -10.76
C TYR A 153 3.22 3.05 -9.99
N ARG A 154 3.12 3.09 -8.69
CA ARG A 154 4.24 3.09 -7.76
C ARG A 154 3.91 2.23 -6.55
N ALA A 155 4.78 1.25 -6.27
CA ALA A 155 4.63 0.35 -5.13
C ALA A 155 5.42 0.89 -3.93
N PHE A 156 4.79 0.89 -2.77
CA PHE A 156 5.36 1.32 -1.50
C PHE A 156 5.24 0.22 -0.44
N VAL A 157 6.25 0.12 0.40
CA VAL A 157 6.25 -0.71 1.60
C VAL A 157 6.95 0.11 2.68
N ASP A 158 6.21 0.58 3.67
CA ASP A 158 6.61 1.35 4.87
C ASP A 158 7.43 2.64 4.64
N SER A 159 8.32 2.66 3.67
CA SER A 159 9.38 3.68 3.53
C SER A 159 8.98 4.94 2.74
N ALA A 160 7.69 5.19 2.51
CA ALA A 160 7.22 6.35 1.76
C ALA A 160 6.42 7.33 2.63
N PRO A 161 6.41 8.63 2.27
CA PRO A 161 5.55 9.61 2.93
C PRO A 161 4.09 9.40 2.51
N VAL A 162 3.48 8.34 2.99
CA VAL A 162 2.10 7.92 2.70
C VAL A 162 1.34 7.73 4.00
N MET A 163 0.07 8.08 4.02
CA MET A 163 -0.81 7.82 5.15
C MET A 163 -1.46 6.45 4.99
N GLU A 164 -0.75 5.39 5.34
CA GLU A 164 -1.19 4.00 5.12
C GLU A 164 -2.50 3.68 5.82
N LYS A 165 -2.64 4.07 7.08
CA LYS A 165 -3.84 3.75 7.87
C LYS A 165 -5.13 4.36 7.32
N PRO A 166 -5.19 5.63 6.90
CA PRO A 166 -6.38 6.17 6.24
C PRO A 166 -6.68 5.58 4.87
N LEU A 167 -5.69 4.97 4.22
CA LEU A 167 -5.78 4.39 2.88
C LEU A 167 -6.01 2.86 2.89
N ALA A 168 -6.00 2.25 4.05
CA ALA A 168 -6.26 0.82 4.23
C ALA A 168 -7.73 0.57 4.51
#